data_a9c2363f4bc398181dfc5b16f64415b5
#
_entry.id   a9c2363f4bc398181dfc5b16f64415b5
#
_cell.length_a   1.000
_cell.length_b   1.000
_cell.length_c   1.000
_cell.angle_alpha   90.00
_cell.angle_beta   90.00
_cell.angle_gamma   90.00
#
_symmetry.space_group_name_H-M   'P 1'
#
loop_
_entity.id
_entity.type
_entity.pdbx_description
1 polymer ?
#
loop_
_entity_poly.entity_id
_entity_poly.type
_entity_poly.pdbx_seq_one_letter_code
_entity_poly.pdbx_strand_id
1 'polypeptide(L)'
;GPSFQVIDLEQPHSPLIELTAESSEVQWGVAEFIAAEEMGRMRGFWWSPDSTKILVTRVDNSEVSELSLSDPAQPWISPRTTRYPAAGTTNASVSLHIADLASGDLTEVVWDRATFEYLARVSWDAFGPLVTVQTRDQRSLEVLRVDPTDGSTTPIWRDEDDCWVELVAGAPVGTGPNEIITTADRNGARRLMVDGEPVTPPELQVRSIVHATSDDAVFTANPIDDSTVQHVWRWHRQTGCRQLTSGDVVSQATGTVDFTITRTANLEVADQPWMLPGGQHLTSHVERPLCEPNITITRGKSPEGHALSVAILLPSAPVEGPLPVLVDPYGGPHALRVIRSRRAHLSSQWFADQGFAVIVCDGRGTPGRGAQWERSVHGDFATRVLADQVAALDIAAEHCEKQLGFQLDVSRVAIRGWSFGGYLAALAVLKEPQRFHVAVAGAPVTEWRWYDTHYTERYLGNPSVDDTPYRRSSLIDGLESLERPLLLIHGLADDNVFAAHTLQLSSALLAIGAQHSVLPLAGVSHMTPQEVVAENLLLLQLSFINEHLPRSVSR
;
A
#
# COMPACT_ATOMS: atom_id res chain seq x y z
N GLY A 1 -3.52 9.72 25.64
CA GLY A 1 -3.09 9.73 27.03
C GLY A 1 -2.56 8.35 27.44
N PRO A 2 -1.87 8.22 28.57
CA PRO A 2 -1.29 6.94 28.99
C PRO A 2 -2.32 5.92 29.50
N SER A 3 -3.61 6.28 29.59
CA SER A 3 -4.68 5.40 30.08
C SER A 3 -5.77 5.19 29.02
N PHE A 4 -6.33 3.98 29.01
CA PHE A 4 -7.53 3.62 28.27
C PHE A 4 -8.71 3.61 29.26
N GLN A 5 -9.79 4.30 28.93
CA GLN A 5 -10.97 4.38 29.79
C GLN A 5 -12.24 4.05 29.03
N VAL A 6 -13.14 3.31 29.65
CA VAL A 6 -14.53 3.13 29.23
C VAL A 6 -15.41 3.88 30.22
N ILE A 7 -16.19 4.83 29.74
CA ILE A 7 -17.06 5.67 30.56
C ILE A 7 -18.52 5.46 30.19
N ASP A 8 -19.38 5.48 31.21
CA ASP A 8 -20.83 5.60 31.01
C ASP A 8 -21.14 7.09 30.77
N LEU A 9 -21.82 7.40 29.66
CA LEU A 9 -22.18 8.77 29.30
C LEU A 9 -23.16 9.42 30.29
N GLU A 10 -23.92 8.59 31.04
CA GLU A 10 -24.79 9.06 32.11
C GLU A 10 -24.02 9.35 33.42
N GLN A 11 -22.82 8.75 33.57
CA GLN A 11 -21.94 8.92 34.74
C GLN A 11 -20.48 9.19 34.34
N PRO A 12 -20.18 10.27 33.62
CA PRO A 12 -18.89 10.46 32.93
C PRO A 12 -17.70 10.65 33.88
N HIS A 13 -17.93 10.82 35.16
CA HIS A 13 -16.88 11.01 36.18
C HIS A 13 -16.45 9.73 36.91
N SER A 14 -17.09 8.59 36.57
CA SER A 14 -16.76 7.29 37.14
C SER A 14 -16.56 6.30 36.01
N PRO A 15 -15.32 6.06 35.55
CA PRO A 15 -15.06 5.11 34.46
C PRO A 15 -15.46 3.70 34.91
N LEU A 16 -16.09 2.95 33.99
CA LEU A 16 -16.38 1.54 34.15
C LEU A 16 -15.10 0.70 34.15
N ILE A 17 -14.17 1.07 33.29
CA ILE A 17 -12.83 0.48 33.19
C ILE A 17 -11.82 1.61 33.06
N GLU A 18 -10.71 1.47 33.79
CA GLU A 18 -9.52 2.32 33.64
C GLU A 18 -8.27 1.44 33.63
N LEU A 19 -7.59 1.41 32.48
CA LEU A 19 -6.32 0.70 32.28
C LEU A 19 -5.21 1.74 32.19
N THR A 20 -4.41 1.83 33.22
CA THR A 20 -3.29 2.77 33.29
C THR A 20 -2.01 2.10 32.79
N ALA A 21 -1.26 2.81 31.95
CA ALA A 21 0.04 2.36 31.49
C ALA A 21 1.05 2.29 32.65
N GLU A 22 1.84 1.24 32.70
CA GLU A 22 2.87 0.99 33.73
C GLU A 22 4.11 1.88 33.52
N SER A 23 4.30 2.34 32.28
CA SER A 23 5.40 3.24 31.88
C SER A 23 4.99 4.12 30.69
N SER A 24 5.84 5.07 30.29
CA SER A 24 5.64 5.87 29.06
C SER A 24 5.69 5.05 27.77
N GLU A 25 6.32 3.88 27.81
CA GLU A 25 6.51 2.98 26.67
C GLU A 25 5.35 2.01 26.48
N VAL A 26 4.46 1.91 27.45
CA VAL A 26 3.27 1.04 27.41
C VAL A 26 2.04 1.85 27.06
N GLN A 27 1.23 1.32 26.15
CA GLN A 27 -0.03 1.95 25.73
C GLN A 27 -1.16 0.92 25.68
N TRP A 28 -2.36 1.32 26.07
CA TRP A 28 -3.56 0.52 26.00
C TRP A 28 -4.52 1.02 24.93
N GLY A 29 -5.19 0.08 24.23
CA GLY A 29 -6.25 0.41 23.28
C GLY A 29 -5.79 1.06 21.98
N VAL A 30 -4.51 0.91 21.63
CA VAL A 30 -3.90 1.45 20.40
C VAL A 30 -3.39 0.33 19.50
N ALA A 31 -3.20 0.64 18.23
CA ALA A 31 -2.39 -0.18 17.35
C ALA A 31 -0.92 0.20 17.52
N GLU A 32 -0.01 -0.79 17.49
CA GLU A 32 1.41 -0.53 17.33
C GLU A 32 1.71 -0.09 15.87
N PHE A 33 2.92 0.45 15.66
CA PHE A 33 3.32 1.04 14.37
C PHE A 33 3.10 0.08 13.20
N ILE A 34 3.62 -1.15 13.28
CA ILE A 34 3.51 -2.17 12.22
C ILE A 34 2.04 -2.49 11.85
N ALA A 35 1.19 -2.65 12.85
CA ALA A 35 -0.22 -2.96 12.60
C ALA A 35 -0.95 -1.83 11.89
N ALA A 36 -0.65 -0.59 12.28
CA ALA A 36 -1.26 0.60 11.68
C ALA A 36 -0.80 0.80 10.23
N GLU A 37 0.50 0.73 9.97
CA GLU A 37 1.07 0.99 8.65
C GLU A 37 0.85 -0.18 7.68
N GLU A 38 1.12 -1.42 8.10
CA GLU A 38 1.24 -2.54 7.17
C GLU A 38 0.08 -3.53 7.21
N MET A 39 -0.59 -3.68 8.36
CA MET A 39 -1.67 -4.67 8.48
C MET A 39 -3.06 -4.06 8.33
N GLY A 40 -3.20 -2.71 8.26
CA GLY A 40 -4.48 -2.01 8.22
C GLY A 40 -5.30 -2.17 9.51
N ARG A 41 -4.64 -2.42 10.65
CA ARG A 41 -5.24 -2.47 11.98
C ARG A 41 -4.98 -1.16 12.71
N MET A 42 -5.88 -0.17 12.49
CA MET A 42 -5.72 1.22 12.97
C MET A 42 -6.16 1.44 14.42
N ARG A 43 -6.76 0.43 15.06
CA ARG A 43 -7.30 0.53 16.42
C ARG A 43 -6.82 -0.61 17.31
N GLY A 44 -6.94 -0.41 18.62
CA GLY A 44 -6.57 -1.41 19.60
C GLY A 44 -7.72 -1.85 20.51
N PHE A 45 -9.00 -1.64 20.14
CA PHE A 45 -10.13 -2.11 20.95
C PHE A 45 -11.36 -2.51 20.11
N TRP A 46 -12.15 -3.46 20.61
CA TRP A 46 -13.33 -4.01 19.94
C TRP A 46 -14.37 -4.40 20.98
N TRP A 47 -15.59 -3.88 20.83
CA TRP A 47 -16.72 -4.20 21.67
C TRP A 47 -17.28 -5.59 21.39
N SER A 48 -17.72 -6.30 22.45
CA SER A 48 -18.62 -7.44 22.27
C SER A 48 -19.95 -6.97 21.68
N PRO A 49 -20.67 -7.85 20.92
CA PRO A 49 -21.96 -7.47 20.32
C PRO A 49 -23.02 -7.03 21.33
N ASP A 50 -22.97 -7.56 22.54
CA ASP A 50 -23.88 -7.22 23.66
C ASP A 50 -23.40 -6.03 24.49
N SER A 51 -22.23 -5.47 24.17
CA SER A 51 -21.60 -4.33 24.86
C SER A 51 -21.29 -4.58 26.35
N THR A 52 -21.15 -5.84 26.77
CA THR A 52 -20.80 -6.18 28.16
C THR A 52 -19.30 -6.33 28.39
N LYS A 53 -18.55 -6.56 27.31
CA LYS A 53 -17.10 -6.76 27.32
C LYS A 53 -16.43 -5.94 26.21
N ILE A 54 -15.12 -5.71 26.38
CA ILE A 54 -14.30 -5.08 25.35
C ILE A 54 -12.96 -5.81 25.24
N LEU A 55 -12.55 -6.13 24.02
CA LEU A 55 -11.17 -6.49 23.73
C LEU A 55 -10.31 -5.24 23.70
N VAL A 56 -9.14 -5.31 24.29
CA VAL A 56 -8.20 -4.19 24.28
C VAL A 56 -6.76 -4.70 24.16
N THR A 57 -5.98 -4.06 23.28
CA THR A 57 -4.55 -4.35 23.16
C THR A 57 -3.77 -3.61 24.25
N ARG A 58 -2.71 -4.27 24.72
CA ARG A 58 -1.60 -3.66 25.44
C ARG A 58 -0.37 -3.73 24.53
N VAL A 59 0.21 -2.59 24.24
CA VAL A 59 1.39 -2.44 23.40
C VAL A 59 2.55 -1.95 24.26
N ASP A 60 3.66 -2.67 24.24
CA ASP A 60 4.88 -2.33 24.95
C ASP A 60 6.01 -2.09 23.92
N ASN A 61 6.45 -0.84 23.83
CA ASN A 61 7.46 -0.37 22.89
C ASN A 61 8.87 -0.30 23.50
N SER A 62 9.07 -0.75 24.75
CA SER A 62 10.32 -0.56 25.49
C SER A 62 11.55 -1.12 24.78
N GLU A 63 11.40 -2.22 24.06
CA GLU A 63 12.48 -2.89 23.30
C GLU A 63 12.61 -2.39 21.84
N VAL A 64 11.67 -1.58 21.36
CA VAL A 64 11.70 -1.02 20.00
C VAL A 64 12.74 0.09 19.92
N SER A 65 13.53 0.10 18.87
CA SER A 65 14.57 1.11 18.64
C SER A 65 13.99 2.52 18.64
N GLU A 66 14.70 3.44 19.31
CA GLU A 66 14.32 4.84 19.38
C GLU A 66 14.94 5.65 18.26
N LEU A 67 14.14 6.48 17.63
CA LEU A 67 14.53 7.44 16.60
C LEU A 67 14.22 8.86 17.06
N SER A 68 15.18 9.76 16.82
CA SER A 68 15.01 11.20 17.09
C SER A 68 14.71 11.95 15.79
N LEU A 69 13.54 12.57 15.72
CA LEU A 69 13.11 13.43 14.62
C LEU A 69 13.31 14.90 15.04
N SER A 70 14.37 15.51 14.51
CA SER A 70 14.66 16.94 14.71
C SER A 70 14.00 17.76 13.61
N ASP A 71 13.50 18.95 13.97
CA ASP A 71 13.12 19.96 12.99
C ASP A 71 14.24 20.99 12.83
N PRO A 72 15.09 20.89 11.77
CA PRO A 72 16.17 21.85 11.55
C PRO A 72 15.69 23.29 11.28
N ALA A 73 14.42 23.47 10.90
CA ALA A 73 13.84 24.81 10.73
C ALA A 73 13.46 25.45 12.07
N GLN A 74 13.38 24.66 13.14
CA GLN A 74 13.05 25.08 14.49
C GLN A 74 14.06 24.49 15.51
N PRO A 75 15.34 24.82 15.44
CA PRO A 75 16.41 24.15 16.20
C PRO A 75 16.30 24.35 17.74
N TRP A 76 15.44 25.25 18.19
CA TRP A 76 15.16 25.49 19.59
C TRP A 76 14.08 24.57 20.17
N ILE A 77 13.37 23.79 19.33
CA ILE A 77 12.41 22.78 19.79
C ILE A 77 13.16 21.46 20.01
N SER A 78 12.90 20.82 21.14
CA SER A 78 13.47 19.49 21.42
C SER A 78 13.04 18.50 20.34
N PRO A 79 13.92 17.60 19.89
CA PRO A 79 13.55 16.54 18.96
C PRO A 79 12.38 15.72 19.49
N ARG A 80 11.47 15.33 18.60
CA ARG A 80 10.47 14.30 18.89
C ARG A 80 11.14 12.95 18.80
N THR A 81 11.00 12.12 19.83
CA THR A 81 11.39 10.70 19.76
C THR A 81 10.21 9.85 19.32
N THR A 82 10.47 8.86 18.51
CA THR A 82 9.50 7.85 18.10
C THR A 82 10.13 6.46 18.15
N ARG A 83 9.32 5.45 18.40
CA ARG A 83 9.75 4.05 18.35
C ARG A 83 9.51 3.51 16.96
N TYR A 84 10.57 2.93 16.35
CA TYR A 84 10.50 2.45 14.98
C TYR A 84 11.20 1.09 14.84
N PRO A 85 10.48 0.04 14.43
CA PRO A 85 11.02 -1.30 14.27
C PRO A 85 11.63 -1.46 12.87
N ALA A 86 12.86 -0.98 12.67
CA ALA A 86 13.58 -1.18 11.42
C ALA A 86 13.89 -2.66 11.17
N ALA A 87 14.02 -3.06 9.89
CA ALA A 87 14.28 -4.44 9.50
C ALA A 87 15.44 -5.06 10.28
N GLY A 88 15.26 -6.26 10.82
CA GLY A 88 16.21 -6.95 11.66
C GLY A 88 16.20 -6.53 13.14
N THR A 89 15.45 -5.51 13.54
CA THR A 89 15.36 -5.08 14.95
C THR A 89 14.12 -5.66 15.65
N THR A 90 13.96 -5.37 16.93
CA THR A 90 12.85 -5.86 17.76
C THR A 90 11.57 -5.09 17.47
N ASN A 91 10.44 -5.79 17.35
CA ASN A 91 9.10 -5.22 17.28
C ASN A 91 8.55 -4.92 18.68
N ALA A 92 7.44 -4.16 18.72
CA ALA A 92 6.67 -3.97 19.95
C ALA A 92 6.10 -5.31 20.45
N SER A 93 6.10 -5.51 21.77
CA SER A 93 5.41 -6.63 22.38
C SER A 93 3.92 -6.32 22.49
N VAL A 94 3.07 -7.12 21.83
CA VAL A 94 1.62 -6.92 21.79
C VAL A 94 0.93 -8.05 22.53
N SER A 95 0.04 -7.72 23.45
CA SER A 95 -0.91 -8.63 24.08
C SER A 95 -2.35 -8.13 23.91
N LEU A 96 -3.31 -9.04 24.04
CA LEU A 96 -4.75 -8.74 23.90
C LEU A 96 -5.45 -9.19 25.15
N HIS A 97 -6.39 -8.38 25.63
CA HIS A 97 -7.09 -8.61 26.89
C HIS A 97 -8.59 -8.42 26.69
N ILE A 98 -9.38 -9.20 27.42
CA ILE A 98 -10.83 -9.06 27.53
C ILE A 98 -11.10 -8.32 28.85
N ALA A 99 -11.70 -7.16 28.78
CA ALA A 99 -12.15 -6.42 29.96
C ALA A 99 -13.66 -6.60 30.13
N ASP A 100 -14.10 -7.09 31.28
CA ASP A 100 -15.51 -7.23 31.65
C ASP A 100 -15.98 -5.93 32.32
N LEU A 101 -17.01 -5.31 31.75
CA LEU A 101 -17.45 -3.98 32.19
C LEU A 101 -18.23 -4.00 33.52
N ALA A 102 -18.78 -5.15 33.91
CA ALA A 102 -19.53 -5.27 35.14
C ALA A 102 -18.64 -5.55 36.35
N SER A 103 -17.64 -6.44 36.19
CA SER A 103 -16.73 -6.79 37.30
C SER A 103 -15.46 -5.95 37.33
N GLY A 104 -15.05 -5.38 36.20
CA GLY A 104 -13.75 -4.73 36.04
C GLY A 104 -12.59 -5.71 35.82
N ASP A 105 -12.88 -7.01 35.71
CA ASP A 105 -11.85 -8.03 35.51
C ASP A 105 -11.20 -7.93 34.14
N LEU A 106 -9.90 -8.21 34.08
CA LEU A 106 -9.09 -8.25 32.86
C LEU A 106 -8.52 -9.65 32.65
N THR A 107 -8.89 -10.29 31.55
CA THR A 107 -8.46 -11.63 31.17
C THR A 107 -7.56 -11.56 29.93
N GLU A 108 -6.33 -12.08 30.02
CA GLU A 108 -5.42 -12.12 28.87
C GLU A 108 -5.86 -13.18 27.86
N VAL A 109 -5.83 -12.84 26.57
CA VAL A 109 -6.02 -13.79 25.46
C VAL A 109 -4.69 -14.46 25.20
N VAL A 110 -4.67 -15.79 25.23
CA VAL A 110 -3.44 -16.60 25.18
C VAL A 110 -3.25 -17.22 23.81
N TRP A 111 -2.14 -16.89 23.14
CA TRP A 111 -1.67 -17.59 21.94
C TRP A 111 -0.15 -17.72 21.97
N ASP A 112 0.44 -18.53 21.11
CA ASP A 112 1.90 -18.69 20.98
C ASP A 112 2.52 -17.44 20.35
N ARG A 113 2.78 -16.40 21.16
CA ARG A 113 3.40 -15.13 20.72
C ARG A 113 4.87 -15.30 20.31
N ALA A 114 5.52 -16.38 20.71
CA ALA A 114 6.90 -16.63 20.31
C ALA A 114 7.00 -17.07 18.84
N THR A 115 6.02 -17.84 18.36
CA THR A 115 5.92 -18.27 16.96
C THR A 115 5.15 -17.26 16.12
N PHE A 116 4.00 -16.78 16.61
CA PHE A 116 3.14 -15.83 15.93
C PHE A 116 3.24 -14.45 16.59
N GLU A 117 4.29 -13.73 16.21
CA GLU A 117 4.63 -12.42 16.78
C GLU A 117 3.61 -11.35 16.43
N TYR A 118 3.03 -11.40 15.22
CA TYR A 118 2.11 -10.38 14.74
C TYR A 118 0.66 -10.69 15.10
N LEU A 119 0.01 -9.76 15.81
CA LEU A 119 -1.43 -9.68 15.96
C LEU A 119 -2.00 -8.91 14.76
N ALA A 120 -2.40 -9.62 13.70
CA ALA A 120 -2.73 -8.99 12.42
C ALA A 120 -4.17 -8.45 12.37
N ARG A 121 -5.16 -9.23 12.79
CA ARG A 121 -6.59 -8.87 12.76
C ARG A 121 -7.27 -9.25 14.07
N VAL A 122 -8.24 -8.45 14.45
CA VAL A 122 -9.13 -8.74 15.59
C VAL A 122 -10.54 -8.33 15.21
N SER A 123 -11.50 -9.19 15.51
CA SER A 123 -12.92 -8.89 15.42
C SER A 123 -13.67 -9.59 16.55
N TRP A 124 -14.91 -9.20 16.77
CA TRP A 124 -15.80 -9.84 17.72
C TRP A 124 -17.14 -10.06 17.02
N ASP A 125 -17.46 -11.29 16.70
CA ASP A 125 -18.73 -11.69 16.09
C ASP A 125 -19.71 -12.28 17.13
N ALA A 126 -20.86 -12.75 16.66
CA ALA A 126 -21.88 -13.36 17.53
C ALA A 126 -21.42 -14.67 18.21
N PHE A 127 -20.33 -15.27 17.73
CA PHE A 127 -19.77 -16.55 18.22
C PHE A 127 -18.55 -16.35 19.12
N GLY A 128 -18.15 -15.10 19.37
CA GLY A 128 -17.02 -14.74 20.22
C GLY A 128 -15.90 -13.99 19.45
N PRO A 129 -14.81 -13.67 20.15
CA PRO A 129 -13.70 -12.99 19.53
C PRO A 129 -12.99 -13.87 18.49
N LEU A 130 -12.53 -13.25 17.42
CA LEU A 130 -11.75 -13.85 16.35
C LEU A 130 -10.45 -13.08 16.17
N VAL A 131 -9.32 -13.80 16.23
CA VAL A 131 -7.99 -13.22 16.19
C VAL A 131 -7.20 -13.87 15.05
N THR A 132 -6.54 -13.06 14.23
CA THR A 132 -5.60 -13.53 13.22
C THR A 132 -4.19 -13.18 13.65
N VAL A 133 -3.34 -14.19 13.73
CA VAL A 133 -1.92 -14.06 14.09
C VAL A 133 -1.04 -14.54 12.96
N GLN A 134 0.16 -13.98 12.85
CA GLN A 134 1.09 -14.27 11.76
C GLN A 134 2.52 -14.37 12.30
N THR A 135 3.32 -15.27 11.73
CA THR A 135 4.74 -15.36 12.03
C THR A 135 5.49 -14.12 11.52
N ARG A 136 6.65 -13.81 12.09
CA ARG A 136 7.43 -12.64 11.69
C ARG A 136 7.85 -12.68 10.22
N ASP A 137 8.21 -13.85 9.70
CA ASP A 137 8.52 -14.06 8.28
C ASP A 137 7.26 -14.10 7.38
N GLN A 138 6.07 -14.00 8.00
CA GLN A 138 4.75 -13.98 7.39
C GLN A 138 4.40 -15.22 6.55
N ARG A 139 5.17 -16.32 6.71
CA ARG A 139 4.94 -17.56 5.96
C ARG A 139 3.84 -18.43 6.54
N SER A 140 3.45 -18.19 7.79
CA SER A 140 2.36 -18.90 8.44
C SER A 140 1.39 -17.92 9.11
N LEU A 141 0.11 -18.19 8.93
CA LEU A 141 -0.99 -17.40 9.48
C LEU A 141 -1.98 -18.36 10.15
N GLU A 142 -2.43 -18.01 11.36
CA GLU A 142 -3.52 -18.70 12.04
C GLU A 142 -4.68 -17.76 12.36
N VAL A 143 -5.90 -18.31 12.26
CA VAL A 143 -7.12 -17.68 12.76
C VAL A 143 -7.56 -18.46 14.00
N LEU A 144 -7.66 -17.74 15.10
CA LEU A 144 -7.94 -18.30 16.41
C LEU A 144 -9.33 -17.85 16.90
N ARG A 145 -10.16 -18.78 17.34
CA ARG A 145 -11.36 -18.48 18.12
C ARG A 145 -10.96 -18.35 19.59
N VAL A 146 -11.39 -17.30 20.24
CA VAL A 146 -11.09 -17.03 21.65
C VAL A 146 -12.31 -17.39 22.51
N ASP A 147 -12.10 -18.09 23.62
CA ASP A 147 -13.11 -18.22 24.67
C ASP A 147 -13.16 -16.92 25.49
N PRO A 148 -14.28 -16.18 25.49
CA PRO A 148 -14.36 -14.90 26.19
C PRO A 148 -14.44 -15.05 27.72
N THR A 149 -14.43 -16.28 28.25
CA THR A 149 -14.50 -16.57 29.69
C THR A 149 -13.12 -16.65 30.31
N ASP A 150 -12.17 -17.31 29.65
CA ASP A 150 -10.84 -17.57 30.20
C ASP A 150 -9.69 -17.11 29.29
N GLY A 151 -10.00 -16.56 28.11
CA GLY A 151 -9.02 -16.05 27.15
C GLY A 151 -8.25 -17.15 26.38
N SER A 152 -8.63 -18.41 26.55
CA SER A 152 -8.02 -19.52 25.80
C SER A 152 -8.35 -19.44 24.32
N THR A 153 -7.45 -19.97 23.47
CA THR A 153 -7.64 -19.90 22.01
C THR A 153 -7.65 -21.29 21.38
N THR A 154 -8.46 -21.42 20.32
CA THR A 154 -8.52 -22.62 19.49
C THR A 154 -8.26 -22.23 18.03
N PRO A 155 -7.25 -22.79 17.36
CA PRO A 155 -7.03 -22.59 15.94
C PRO A 155 -8.20 -23.16 15.12
N ILE A 156 -8.81 -22.34 14.25
CA ILE A 156 -9.92 -22.75 13.36
C ILE A 156 -9.53 -22.66 11.88
N TRP A 157 -8.42 -21.99 11.57
CA TRP A 157 -7.84 -21.92 10.23
C TRP A 157 -6.33 -21.75 10.31
N ARG A 158 -5.62 -22.37 9.38
CA ARG A 158 -4.20 -22.14 9.16
C ARG A 158 -3.91 -22.06 7.67
N ASP A 159 -3.06 -21.14 7.28
CA ASP A 159 -2.52 -21.03 5.92
C ASP A 159 -1.00 -20.86 5.96
N GLU A 160 -0.33 -21.44 4.97
CA GLU A 160 1.13 -21.41 4.85
C GLU A 160 1.54 -21.16 3.41
N ASP A 161 2.65 -20.46 3.23
CA ASP A 161 3.25 -20.17 1.94
C ASP A 161 4.78 -20.06 2.04
N ASP A 162 5.49 -20.46 1.01
CA ASP A 162 6.96 -20.41 0.98
C ASP A 162 7.53 -18.98 0.98
N CYS A 163 6.74 -17.99 0.55
CA CYS A 163 7.12 -16.58 0.56
C CYS A 163 6.41 -15.80 1.67
N TRP A 164 5.10 -15.65 1.57
CA TRP A 164 4.24 -15.04 2.59
C TRP A 164 2.77 -15.35 2.35
N VAL A 165 1.98 -15.37 3.43
CA VAL A 165 0.51 -15.39 3.39
C VAL A 165 -0.01 -13.96 3.43
N GLU A 166 -0.87 -13.59 2.47
CA GLU A 166 -1.38 -12.22 2.33
C GLU A 166 -2.52 -11.90 3.28
N LEU A 167 -2.50 -10.70 3.87
CA LEU A 167 -3.59 -10.15 4.69
C LEU A 167 -4.60 -9.42 3.80
N VAL A 168 -5.75 -10.01 3.56
CA VAL A 168 -6.79 -9.44 2.69
C VAL A 168 -7.77 -8.59 3.50
N ALA A 169 -8.12 -7.42 2.98
CA ALA A 169 -9.09 -6.53 3.64
C ALA A 169 -10.44 -7.23 3.82
N GLY A 170 -11.00 -7.16 5.03
CA GLY A 170 -12.26 -7.79 5.39
C GLY A 170 -12.20 -9.29 5.66
N ALA A 171 -11.06 -9.94 5.50
CA ALA A 171 -10.87 -11.34 5.86
C ALA A 171 -10.09 -11.46 7.18
N PRO A 172 -10.37 -12.49 8.02
CA PRO A 172 -11.49 -13.43 7.95
C PRO A 172 -12.81 -12.86 8.50
N VAL A 173 -13.93 -13.49 8.13
CA VAL A 173 -15.25 -13.24 8.71
C VAL A 173 -15.74 -14.50 9.43
N GLY A 174 -16.08 -14.40 10.71
CA GLY A 174 -16.67 -15.51 11.46
C GLY A 174 -18.13 -15.72 11.03
N THR A 175 -18.48 -16.96 10.71
CA THR A 175 -19.83 -17.36 10.25
C THR A 175 -20.45 -18.44 11.11
N GLY A 176 -19.68 -18.99 12.04
CA GLY A 176 -20.08 -19.98 13.01
C GLY A 176 -19.07 -20.10 14.15
N PRO A 177 -19.28 -20.95 15.16
CA PRO A 177 -18.35 -21.14 16.28
C PRO A 177 -16.94 -21.49 15.81
N ASN A 178 -16.81 -22.37 14.79
CA ASN A 178 -15.56 -22.81 14.20
C ASN A 178 -15.54 -22.63 12.67
N GLU A 179 -16.41 -21.79 12.15
CA GLU A 179 -16.58 -21.56 10.71
C GLU A 179 -16.19 -20.13 10.37
N ILE A 180 -15.45 -19.99 9.28
CA ILE A 180 -15.05 -18.69 8.73
C ILE A 180 -15.16 -18.68 7.21
N ILE A 181 -15.39 -17.48 6.68
CA ILE A 181 -15.08 -17.16 5.28
C ILE A 181 -13.81 -16.33 5.27
N THR A 182 -12.82 -16.78 4.51
CA THR A 182 -11.51 -16.14 4.41
C THR A 182 -11.00 -16.15 2.98
N THR A 183 -9.72 -15.84 2.79
CA THR A 183 -9.06 -15.92 1.49
C THR A 183 -7.76 -16.72 1.61
N ALA A 184 -7.36 -17.39 0.52
CA ALA A 184 -6.07 -18.02 0.40
C ALA A 184 -5.62 -18.05 -1.06
N ASP A 185 -4.31 -18.06 -1.28
CA ASP A 185 -3.74 -18.26 -2.61
C ASP A 185 -3.81 -19.75 -2.97
N ARG A 186 -4.64 -20.10 -3.96
CA ARG A 186 -4.85 -21.48 -4.43
C ARG A 186 -4.91 -21.52 -5.96
N ASN A 187 -4.14 -22.41 -6.56
CA ASN A 187 -4.10 -22.59 -8.03
C ASN A 187 -3.75 -21.29 -8.78
N GLY A 188 -2.80 -20.51 -8.23
CA GLY A 188 -2.29 -19.29 -8.86
C GLY A 188 -3.12 -18.01 -8.64
N ALA A 189 -4.28 -18.10 -8.00
CA ALA A 189 -5.15 -16.96 -7.70
C ALA A 189 -5.50 -16.88 -6.22
N ARG A 190 -5.76 -15.67 -5.72
CA ARG A 190 -6.35 -15.44 -4.39
C ARG A 190 -7.83 -15.75 -4.43
N ARG A 191 -8.23 -16.78 -3.72
CA ARG A 191 -9.57 -17.38 -3.76
C ARG A 191 -10.35 -17.06 -2.47
N LEU A 192 -11.65 -16.91 -2.59
CA LEU A 192 -12.55 -16.96 -1.43
C LEU A 192 -12.62 -18.40 -0.95
N MET A 193 -12.40 -18.60 0.36
CA MET A 193 -12.41 -19.92 1.01
C MET A 193 -13.63 -20.02 1.91
N VAL A 194 -14.38 -21.09 1.75
CA VAL A 194 -15.56 -21.45 2.58
C VAL A 194 -15.41 -22.92 2.96
N ASP A 195 -15.52 -23.24 4.24
CA ASP A 195 -15.37 -24.61 4.77
C ASP A 195 -14.04 -25.28 4.31
N GLY A 196 -12.97 -24.47 4.20
CA GLY A 196 -11.66 -24.94 3.73
C GLY A 196 -11.50 -25.09 2.23
N GLU A 197 -12.55 -24.90 1.44
CA GLU A 197 -12.56 -25.10 0.00
C GLU A 197 -12.63 -23.77 -0.78
N PRO A 198 -11.91 -23.65 -1.92
CA PRO A 198 -11.98 -22.46 -2.76
C PRO A 198 -13.27 -22.43 -3.58
N VAL A 199 -14.10 -21.40 -3.36
CA VAL A 199 -15.43 -21.27 -3.99
C VAL A 199 -15.49 -20.28 -5.15
N THR A 200 -14.48 -19.45 -5.37
CA THR A 200 -14.40 -18.56 -6.55
C THR A 200 -13.69 -19.24 -7.71
N PRO A 201 -13.95 -18.86 -8.98
CA PRO A 201 -13.20 -19.36 -10.14
C PRO A 201 -11.70 -19.01 -10.07
N PRO A 202 -10.77 -19.83 -10.59
CA PRO A 202 -9.33 -19.55 -10.57
C PRO A 202 -8.93 -18.36 -11.46
N GLU A 203 -9.81 -17.91 -12.33
CA GLU A 203 -9.64 -16.72 -13.17
C GLU A 203 -9.91 -15.41 -12.41
N LEU A 204 -10.41 -15.49 -11.16
CA LEU A 204 -10.68 -14.33 -10.33
C LEU A 204 -9.65 -14.18 -9.21
N GLN A 205 -9.11 -12.97 -9.10
CA GLN A 205 -8.26 -12.53 -8.01
C GLN A 205 -9.10 -11.74 -7.00
N VAL A 206 -9.39 -12.33 -5.84
CA VAL A 206 -10.13 -11.67 -4.76
C VAL A 206 -9.28 -10.56 -4.16
N ARG A 207 -9.89 -9.36 -3.96
CA ARG A 207 -9.22 -8.15 -3.47
C ARG A 207 -9.63 -7.79 -2.04
N SER A 208 -10.90 -7.99 -1.71
CA SER A 208 -11.43 -7.75 -0.37
C SER A 208 -12.72 -8.51 -0.15
N ILE A 209 -13.05 -8.81 1.11
CA ILE A 209 -14.39 -9.24 1.52
C ILE A 209 -15.11 -8.02 2.08
N VAL A 210 -16.31 -7.72 1.57
CA VAL A 210 -17.13 -6.61 2.03
C VAL A 210 -18.00 -7.03 3.21
N HIS A 211 -18.66 -8.18 3.09
CA HIS A 211 -19.49 -8.78 4.12
C HIS A 211 -19.72 -10.26 3.80
N ALA A 212 -19.86 -11.09 4.83
CA ALA A 212 -20.18 -12.50 4.64
C ALA A 212 -21.10 -13.02 5.76
N THR A 213 -21.85 -14.06 5.41
CA THR A 213 -22.64 -14.95 6.29
C THR A 213 -22.27 -16.40 5.96
N SER A 214 -22.82 -17.39 6.65
CA SER A 214 -22.56 -18.82 6.37
C SER A 214 -22.87 -19.24 4.92
N ASP A 215 -23.82 -18.58 4.27
CA ASP A 215 -24.31 -18.98 2.95
C ASP A 215 -24.08 -17.96 1.85
N ASP A 216 -23.53 -16.80 2.18
CA ASP A 216 -23.46 -15.67 1.25
C ASP A 216 -22.25 -14.78 1.53
N ALA A 217 -21.62 -14.24 0.49
CA ALA A 217 -20.55 -13.27 0.63
C ALA A 217 -20.57 -12.24 -0.50
N VAL A 218 -20.36 -10.97 -0.14
CA VAL A 218 -20.07 -9.89 -1.09
C VAL A 218 -18.58 -9.56 -1.00
N PHE A 219 -17.91 -9.52 -2.14
CA PHE A 219 -16.47 -9.29 -2.22
C PHE A 219 -16.10 -8.50 -3.48
N THR A 220 -14.90 -7.95 -3.53
CA THR A 220 -14.35 -7.35 -4.73
C THR A 220 -13.31 -8.28 -5.34
N ALA A 221 -13.28 -8.35 -6.67
CA ALA A 221 -12.31 -9.15 -7.42
C ALA A 221 -12.09 -8.56 -8.81
N ASN A 222 -10.94 -8.88 -9.40
CA ASN A 222 -10.64 -8.60 -10.80
C ASN A 222 -10.31 -9.91 -11.54
N PRO A 223 -10.45 -9.95 -12.88
CA PRO A 223 -9.87 -11.03 -13.67
C PRO A 223 -8.36 -11.10 -13.46
N ILE A 224 -7.80 -12.29 -13.26
CA ILE A 224 -6.37 -12.46 -12.96
C ILE A 224 -5.46 -11.94 -14.09
N ASP A 225 -5.96 -11.92 -15.29
CA ASP A 225 -5.29 -11.38 -16.47
C ASP A 225 -5.52 -9.88 -16.68
N ASP A 226 -6.44 -9.24 -15.91
CA ASP A 226 -6.74 -7.81 -15.99
C ASP A 226 -6.88 -7.14 -14.62
N SER A 227 -5.77 -6.63 -14.10
CA SER A 227 -5.76 -5.83 -12.86
C SER A 227 -6.23 -4.38 -13.04
N THR A 228 -6.51 -3.94 -14.29
CA THR A 228 -6.94 -2.56 -14.56
C THR A 228 -8.41 -2.31 -14.22
N VAL A 229 -9.20 -3.37 -14.08
CA VAL A 229 -10.61 -3.35 -13.65
C VAL A 229 -10.76 -4.00 -12.29
N GLN A 230 -11.85 -3.68 -11.61
CA GLN A 230 -12.28 -4.35 -10.38
C GLN A 230 -13.79 -4.36 -10.33
N HIS A 231 -14.38 -5.50 -9.97
CA HIS A 231 -15.82 -5.68 -9.89
C HIS A 231 -16.26 -6.09 -8.51
N VAL A 232 -17.52 -5.81 -8.20
CA VAL A 232 -18.22 -6.36 -7.02
C VAL A 232 -18.86 -7.67 -7.44
N TRP A 233 -18.66 -8.68 -6.61
CA TRP A 233 -19.16 -10.03 -6.80
C TRP A 233 -19.96 -10.46 -5.57
N ARG A 234 -20.91 -11.38 -5.79
CA ARG A 234 -21.61 -12.10 -4.73
C ARG A 234 -21.40 -13.59 -4.94
N TRP A 235 -21.00 -14.28 -3.90
CA TRP A 235 -21.05 -15.73 -3.81
C TRP A 235 -22.23 -16.13 -2.94
N HIS A 236 -22.94 -17.19 -3.33
CA HIS A 236 -23.99 -17.80 -2.55
C HIS A 236 -23.85 -19.31 -2.62
N ARG A 237 -24.00 -20.00 -1.48
CA ARG A 237 -23.71 -21.44 -1.34
C ARG A 237 -24.42 -22.31 -2.39
N GLN A 238 -25.67 -21.99 -2.75
CA GLN A 238 -26.45 -22.78 -3.70
C GLN A 238 -26.23 -22.38 -5.17
N THR A 239 -25.94 -21.12 -5.45
CA THR A 239 -25.91 -20.61 -6.83
C THR A 239 -24.52 -20.24 -7.33
N GLY A 240 -23.49 -20.31 -6.47
CA GLY A 240 -22.11 -19.95 -6.81
C GLY A 240 -21.88 -18.46 -6.95
N CYS A 241 -20.88 -18.06 -7.71
CA CYS A 241 -20.47 -16.67 -7.90
C CYS A 241 -21.30 -15.97 -8.97
N ARG A 242 -21.71 -14.73 -8.68
CA ARG A 242 -22.37 -13.82 -9.62
C ARG A 242 -21.71 -12.44 -9.56
N GLN A 243 -21.38 -11.90 -10.72
CA GLN A 243 -20.88 -10.54 -10.85
C GLN A 243 -22.04 -9.53 -10.67
N LEU A 244 -21.82 -8.49 -9.85
CA LEU A 244 -22.82 -7.46 -9.58
C LEU A 244 -22.58 -6.17 -10.38
N THR A 245 -21.31 -5.88 -10.72
CA THR A 245 -20.94 -4.71 -11.56
C THR A 245 -20.16 -5.20 -12.77
N SER A 246 -20.26 -4.51 -13.91
CA SER A 246 -19.67 -4.96 -15.18
C SER A 246 -19.12 -3.79 -16.00
N GLY A 247 -18.38 -4.09 -17.06
CA GLY A 247 -17.78 -3.13 -17.96
C GLY A 247 -16.34 -2.77 -17.56
N ASP A 248 -15.80 -1.75 -18.22
CA ASP A 248 -14.46 -1.23 -18.02
C ASP A 248 -14.41 -0.29 -16.81
N VAL A 249 -14.58 -0.85 -15.59
CA VAL A 249 -14.78 -0.08 -14.36
C VAL A 249 -13.92 -0.58 -13.21
N VAL A 250 -13.70 0.32 -12.25
CA VAL A 250 -13.21 -0.01 -10.90
C VAL A 250 -14.37 0.21 -9.93
N SER A 251 -14.84 -0.87 -9.33
CA SER A 251 -16.00 -0.87 -8.45
C SER A 251 -15.60 -1.08 -7.00
N GLN A 252 -16.31 -0.40 -6.11
CA GLN A 252 -16.24 -0.54 -4.66
C GLN A 252 -17.61 -0.91 -4.13
N ALA A 253 -17.66 -1.56 -2.98
CA ALA A 253 -18.91 -1.86 -2.28
C ALA A 253 -18.77 -1.67 -0.77
N THR A 254 -19.90 -1.42 -0.13
CA THR A 254 -20.05 -1.40 1.33
C THR A 254 -21.46 -1.89 1.69
N GLY A 255 -21.68 -2.22 2.95
CA GLY A 255 -22.97 -2.70 3.45
C GLY A 255 -22.95 -4.17 3.79
N THR A 256 -24.10 -4.84 3.62
CA THR A 256 -24.30 -6.26 3.93
C THR A 256 -24.70 -7.04 2.68
N VAL A 257 -24.78 -8.36 2.78
CA VAL A 257 -25.25 -9.22 1.67
C VAL A 257 -26.67 -8.87 1.21
N ASP A 258 -27.52 -8.39 2.13
CA ASP A 258 -28.92 -7.99 1.84
C ASP A 258 -29.04 -6.53 1.38
N PHE A 259 -28.09 -5.69 1.76
CA PHE A 259 -28.09 -4.26 1.43
C PHE A 259 -26.69 -3.82 1.00
N THR A 260 -26.34 -4.14 -0.24
CA THR A 260 -25.06 -3.78 -0.83
C THR A 260 -25.16 -2.45 -1.58
N ILE A 261 -24.36 -1.48 -1.17
CA ILE A 261 -24.20 -0.19 -1.83
C ILE A 261 -22.94 -0.26 -2.69
N THR A 262 -23.01 0.19 -3.94
CA THR A 262 -21.89 0.13 -4.87
C THR A 262 -21.52 1.50 -5.41
N ARG A 263 -20.25 1.66 -5.78
CA ARG A 263 -19.74 2.81 -6.52
C ARG A 263 -18.85 2.32 -7.64
N THR A 264 -18.98 2.89 -8.82
CA THR A 264 -18.14 2.55 -9.97
C THR A 264 -17.39 3.79 -10.46
N ALA A 265 -16.16 3.61 -10.90
CA ALA A 265 -15.38 4.63 -11.61
C ALA A 265 -14.94 4.05 -12.96
N ASN A 266 -14.81 4.89 -13.98
CA ASN A 266 -14.27 4.54 -15.28
C ASN A 266 -13.41 5.68 -15.85
N LEU A 267 -12.93 5.54 -17.07
CA LEU A 267 -12.12 6.58 -17.73
C LEU A 267 -12.96 7.69 -18.40
N GLU A 268 -14.25 7.45 -18.63
CA GLU A 268 -15.12 8.36 -19.40
C GLU A 268 -15.83 9.38 -18.51
N VAL A 269 -16.23 8.93 -17.32
CA VAL A 269 -17.05 9.75 -16.41
C VAL A 269 -16.28 9.99 -15.12
N ALA A 270 -16.23 11.24 -14.67
CA ALA A 270 -15.81 11.57 -13.32
C ALA A 270 -16.65 10.76 -12.31
N ASP A 271 -16.12 10.52 -11.14
CA ASP A 271 -16.70 9.67 -10.10
C ASP A 271 -18.22 9.59 -10.10
N GLN A 272 -18.74 8.39 -10.21
CA GLN A 272 -20.17 8.16 -10.02
C GLN A 272 -20.49 8.16 -8.51
N PRO A 273 -21.65 8.70 -8.12
CA PRO A 273 -22.09 8.64 -6.74
C PRO A 273 -22.35 7.20 -6.32
N TRP A 274 -22.36 6.97 -5.01
CA TRP A 274 -22.77 5.68 -4.45
C TRP A 274 -24.21 5.36 -4.85
N MET A 275 -24.45 4.13 -5.29
CA MET A 275 -25.73 3.63 -5.75
C MET A 275 -26.30 2.66 -4.71
N LEU A 276 -27.51 2.95 -4.25
CA LEU A 276 -28.31 2.10 -3.39
C LEU A 276 -28.91 0.91 -4.16
N PRO A 277 -29.25 -0.20 -3.47
CA PRO A 277 -30.10 -1.22 -4.06
C PRO A 277 -31.39 -0.59 -4.61
N GLY A 278 -31.73 -0.93 -5.86
CA GLY A 278 -32.88 -0.30 -6.55
C GLY A 278 -32.53 0.89 -7.45
N GLY A 279 -31.23 1.25 -7.55
CA GLY A 279 -30.74 2.21 -8.54
C GLY A 279 -30.82 3.68 -8.15
N GLN A 280 -31.14 4.00 -6.89
CA GLN A 280 -31.06 5.37 -6.37
C GLN A 280 -29.61 5.76 -6.08
N HIS A 281 -29.23 6.98 -6.48
CA HIS A 281 -27.92 7.53 -6.18
C HIS A 281 -27.94 8.37 -4.90
N LEU A 282 -26.87 8.23 -4.10
CA LEU A 282 -26.60 9.17 -3.01
C LEU A 282 -26.07 10.48 -3.61
N THR A 283 -26.57 11.60 -3.13
CA THR A 283 -26.08 12.92 -3.56
C THR A 283 -24.60 13.06 -3.19
N SER A 284 -23.79 13.47 -4.16
CA SER A 284 -22.36 13.75 -3.95
C SER A 284 -22.13 15.25 -4.08
N HIS A 285 -21.38 15.82 -3.14
CA HIS A 285 -20.92 17.22 -3.14
C HIS A 285 -19.43 17.32 -3.50
N VAL A 286 -18.84 16.26 -4.03
CA VAL A 286 -17.43 16.26 -4.47
C VAL A 286 -17.28 17.20 -5.66
N GLU A 287 -16.29 18.08 -5.58
CA GLU A 287 -15.91 18.94 -6.70
C GLU A 287 -15.44 18.14 -7.91
N ARG A 288 -15.79 18.62 -9.08
CA ARG A 288 -15.37 18.00 -10.34
C ARG A 288 -13.97 18.49 -10.69
N PRO A 289 -13.02 17.57 -11.01
CA PRO A 289 -11.72 17.98 -11.50
C PRO A 289 -11.84 18.85 -12.76
N LEU A 290 -11.00 19.87 -12.86
CA LEU A 290 -10.93 20.75 -14.03
C LEU A 290 -10.25 20.08 -15.23
N CYS A 291 -9.35 19.11 -15.00
CA CYS A 291 -8.67 18.39 -16.08
C CYS A 291 -9.37 17.07 -16.42
N GLU A 292 -9.37 16.73 -17.70
CA GLU A 292 -9.90 15.50 -18.23
C GLU A 292 -8.78 14.64 -18.81
N PRO A 293 -8.46 13.45 -18.22
CA PRO A 293 -7.39 12.61 -18.73
C PRO A 293 -7.62 12.18 -20.19
N ASN A 294 -6.65 12.53 -21.05
CA ASN A 294 -6.51 12.00 -22.40
C ASN A 294 -5.64 10.74 -22.32
N ILE A 295 -6.26 9.64 -21.93
CA ILE A 295 -5.59 8.41 -21.51
C ILE A 295 -5.95 7.24 -22.43
N THR A 296 -4.93 6.44 -22.73
CA THR A 296 -5.08 5.10 -23.34
C THR A 296 -4.42 4.08 -22.44
N ILE A 297 -5.12 3.01 -22.09
CA ILE A 297 -4.53 1.86 -21.41
C ILE A 297 -4.28 0.78 -22.45
N THR A 298 -3.02 0.37 -22.59
CA THR A 298 -2.57 -0.67 -23.51
C THR A 298 -1.88 -1.81 -22.80
N ARG A 299 -1.67 -2.91 -23.50
CA ARG A 299 -0.89 -4.05 -23.02
C ARG A 299 0.17 -4.42 -24.02
N GLY A 300 1.36 -4.72 -23.53
CA GLY A 300 2.46 -5.22 -24.34
C GLY A 300 3.24 -6.27 -23.57
N LYS A 301 4.20 -6.91 -24.23
CA LYS A 301 5.08 -7.91 -23.59
C LYS A 301 6.45 -7.30 -23.35
N SER A 302 6.98 -7.51 -22.14
CA SER A 302 8.40 -7.26 -21.88
C SER A 302 9.29 -8.19 -22.72
N PRO A 303 10.59 -7.90 -22.85
CA PRO A 303 11.55 -8.80 -23.50
C PRO A 303 11.56 -10.22 -22.89
N GLU A 304 11.24 -10.35 -21.62
CA GLU A 304 11.12 -11.64 -20.93
C GLU A 304 9.77 -12.34 -21.16
N GLY A 305 8.86 -11.72 -21.94
CA GLY A 305 7.55 -12.27 -22.29
C GLY A 305 6.42 -11.98 -21.31
N HIS A 306 6.68 -11.18 -20.25
CA HIS A 306 5.67 -10.77 -19.27
C HIS A 306 4.73 -9.73 -19.88
N ALA A 307 3.42 -9.95 -19.77
CA ALA A 307 2.43 -8.95 -20.18
C ALA A 307 2.41 -7.78 -19.15
N LEU A 308 2.65 -6.57 -19.61
CA LEU A 308 2.59 -5.34 -18.82
C LEU A 308 1.36 -4.53 -19.20
N SER A 309 0.69 -3.96 -18.21
CA SER A 309 -0.35 -2.95 -18.42
C SER A 309 0.28 -1.57 -18.33
N VAL A 310 0.06 -0.75 -19.37
CA VAL A 310 0.67 0.57 -19.50
C VAL A 310 -0.42 1.60 -19.78
N ALA A 311 -0.50 2.65 -18.97
CA ALA A 311 -1.29 3.82 -19.25
C ALA A 311 -0.42 4.89 -19.91
N ILE A 312 -0.93 5.45 -21.00
CA ILE A 312 -0.29 6.52 -21.79
C ILE A 312 -1.23 7.72 -21.74
N LEU A 313 -0.74 8.84 -21.21
CA LEU A 313 -1.47 10.09 -21.16
C LEU A 313 -0.79 11.10 -22.09
N LEU A 314 -1.59 11.69 -22.97
CA LEU A 314 -1.14 12.71 -23.90
C LEU A 314 -1.73 14.08 -23.51
N PRO A 315 -1.10 15.20 -23.94
CA PRO A 315 -1.69 16.51 -23.73
C PRO A 315 -3.14 16.59 -24.22
N SER A 316 -3.97 17.34 -23.49
CA SER A 316 -5.36 17.60 -23.90
C SER A 316 -5.44 18.46 -25.18
N ALA A 317 -4.46 19.36 -25.37
CA ALA A 317 -4.31 20.15 -26.58
C ALA A 317 -3.44 19.43 -27.62
N PRO A 318 -3.72 19.55 -28.92
CA PRO A 318 -2.85 19.01 -29.96
C PRO A 318 -1.44 19.57 -29.86
N VAL A 319 -0.44 18.72 -29.98
CA VAL A 319 0.99 19.09 -29.97
C VAL A 319 1.63 18.66 -31.27
N GLU A 320 2.50 19.51 -31.82
CA GLU A 320 3.28 19.20 -33.01
C GLU A 320 4.62 18.56 -32.65
N GLY A 321 4.99 17.53 -33.41
CA GLY A 321 6.28 16.82 -33.28
C GLY A 321 6.33 15.77 -32.15
N PRO A 322 7.49 15.10 -32.00
CA PRO A 322 7.67 14.07 -30.98
C PRO A 322 7.66 14.65 -29.55
N LEU A 323 6.87 14.08 -28.65
CA LEU A 323 6.80 14.49 -27.24
C LEU A 323 7.92 13.88 -26.39
N PRO A 324 8.56 14.66 -25.49
CA PRO A 324 9.37 14.10 -24.43
C PRO A 324 8.52 13.22 -23.51
N VAL A 325 9.15 12.26 -22.88
CA VAL A 325 8.45 11.28 -22.03
C VAL A 325 8.68 11.57 -20.55
N LEU A 326 7.62 11.46 -19.76
CA LEU A 326 7.67 11.41 -18.30
C LEU A 326 7.13 10.07 -17.82
N VAL A 327 7.97 9.24 -17.20
CA VAL A 327 7.54 8.01 -16.54
C VAL A 327 7.13 8.35 -15.10
N ASP A 328 5.91 7.97 -14.71
CA ASP A 328 5.30 8.33 -13.42
C ASP A 328 4.76 7.09 -12.68
N PRO A 329 5.62 6.12 -12.31
CA PRO A 329 5.22 4.89 -11.66
C PRO A 329 5.03 5.04 -10.15
N TYR A 330 4.25 4.14 -9.54
CA TYR A 330 4.55 3.65 -8.20
C TYR A 330 5.48 2.43 -8.32
N GLY A 331 5.07 1.43 -9.10
CA GLY A 331 5.89 0.32 -9.57
C GLY A 331 6.25 -0.73 -8.52
N GLY A 332 5.71 -0.62 -7.31
CA GLY A 332 6.01 -1.50 -6.19
C GLY A 332 4.81 -2.27 -5.66
N PRO A 333 5.03 -3.08 -4.63
CA PRO A 333 3.97 -3.81 -3.93
C PRO A 333 2.86 -2.88 -3.40
N HIS A 334 1.70 -3.46 -3.12
CA HIS A 334 0.52 -2.86 -2.48
C HIS A 334 -0.29 -1.87 -3.32
N ALA A 335 0.23 -1.27 -4.37
CA ALA A 335 -0.49 -0.27 -5.15
C ALA A 335 -0.60 -0.60 -6.63
N LEU A 336 -1.76 -0.24 -7.22
CA LEU A 336 -2.00 -0.21 -8.66
C LEU A 336 -2.22 1.24 -9.10
N ARG A 337 -1.55 1.63 -10.17
CA ARG A 337 -1.72 2.93 -10.81
C ARG A 337 -2.40 2.85 -12.17
N VAL A 338 -2.22 1.73 -12.88
CA VAL A 338 -2.86 1.49 -14.18
C VAL A 338 -4.25 0.89 -13.95
N ILE A 339 -5.20 1.71 -13.59
CA ILE A 339 -6.58 1.32 -13.31
C ILE A 339 -7.57 2.15 -14.13
N ARG A 340 -8.72 1.57 -14.47
CA ARG A 340 -9.79 2.23 -15.23
C ARG A 340 -10.61 3.17 -14.33
N SER A 341 -9.91 4.12 -13.73
CA SER A 341 -10.49 5.18 -12.91
C SER A 341 -9.87 6.52 -13.30
N ARG A 342 -10.66 7.41 -13.88
CA ARG A 342 -10.23 8.73 -14.32
C ARG A 342 -9.50 9.52 -13.23
N ARG A 343 -9.97 9.44 -11.98
CA ARG A 343 -9.38 10.13 -10.84
C ARG A 343 -7.95 9.72 -10.53
N ALA A 344 -7.60 8.45 -10.77
CA ALA A 344 -6.26 7.94 -10.53
C ALA A 344 -5.18 8.59 -11.41
N HIS A 345 -5.60 9.26 -12.49
CA HIS A 345 -4.69 9.77 -13.51
C HIS A 345 -4.62 11.31 -13.58
N LEU A 346 -5.27 12.04 -12.66
CA LEU A 346 -5.34 13.51 -12.73
C LEU A 346 -3.98 14.18 -12.62
N SER A 347 -3.11 13.75 -11.68
CA SER A 347 -1.77 14.32 -11.55
C SER A 347 -0.90 14.01 -12.77
N SER A 348 -1.00 12.78 -13.30
CA SER A 348 -0.28 12.39 -14.53
C SER A 348 -0.79 13.19 -15.73
N GLN A 349 -2.10 13.48 -15.83
CA GLN A 349 -2.65 14.33 -16.88
C GLN A 349 -2.17 15.77 -16.75
N TRP A 350 -2.07 16.30 -15.53
CA TRP A 350 -1.52 17.64 -15.32
C TRP A 350 -0.11 17.77 -15.91
N PHE A 351 0.75 16.77 -15.72
CA PHE A 351 2.07 16.74 -16.35
C PHE A 351 1.99 16.55 -17.87
N ALA A 352 1.04 15.77 -18.37
CA ALA A 352 0.85 15.63 -19.82
C ALA A 352 0.52 16.98 -20.46
N ASP A 353 -0.37 17.77 -19.83
CA ASP A 353 -0.75 19.11 -20.30
C ASP A 353 0.41 20.12 -20.22
N GLN A 354 1.51 19.80 -19.56
CA GLN A 354 2.76 20.57 -19.61
C GLN A 354 3.67 20.19 -20.80
N GLY A 355 3.20 19.33 -21.70
CA GLY A 355 3.88 18.99 -22.95
C GLY A 355 4.66 17.67 -22.91
N PHE A 356 4.30 16.73 -22.06
CA PHE A 356 4.87 15.39 -21.98
C PHE A 356 3.92 14.33 -22.49
N ALA A 357 4.45 13.22 -23.00
CA ALA A 357 3.74 11.96 -22.96
C ALA A 357 4.04 11.31 -21.60
N VAL A 358 3.01 11.13 -20.76
CA VAL A 358 3.19 10.53 -19.43
C VAL A 358 2.88 9.04 -19.51
N ILE A 359 3.82 8.22 -19.02
CA ILE A 359 3.72 6.75 -19.02
C ILE A 359 3.65 6.26 -17.59
N VAL A 360 2.64 5.45 -17.29
CA VAL A 360 2.47 4.76 -16.01
C VAL A 360 2.45 3.26 -16.28
N CYS A 361 3.22 2.48 -15.51
CA CYS A 361 3.26 1.02 -15.65
C CYS A 361 3.16 0.36 -14.29
N ASP A 362 2.28 -0.64 -14.19
CA ASP A 362 2.23 -1.60 -13.09
C ASP A 362 2.95 -2.87 -13.52
N GLY A 363 4.20 -3.00 -13.07
CA GLY A 363 5.08 -4.12 -13.35
C GLY A 363 4.95 -5.26 -12.33
N ARG A 364 5.92 -6.17 -12.38
CA ARG A 364 6.02 -7.30 -11.44
C ARG A 364 6.11 -6.81 -10.00
N GLY A 365 5.48 -7.53 -9.09
CA GLY A 365 5.35 -7.17 -7.67
C GLY A 365 4.07 -6.41 -7.34
N THR A 366 3.41 -5.77 -8.33
CA THR A 366 2.14 -5.08 -8.10
C THR A 366 0.99 -6.08 -7.88
N PRO A 367 -0.05 -5.72 -7.10
CA PRO A 367 -1.11 -6.67 -6.74
C PRO A 367 -2.08 -6.96 -7.89
N GLY A 368 -2.90 -8.00 -7.71
CA GLY A 368 -4.06 -8.26 -8.57
C GLY A 368 -3.84 -9.20 -9.74
N ARG A 369 -2.65 -9.77 -9.88
CA ARG A 369 -2.31 -10.69 -10.98
C ARG A 369 -1.84 -12.06 -10.49
N GLY A 370 -2.27 -12.43 -9.28
CA GLY A 370 -1.95 -13.69 -8.64
C GLY A 370 -0.62 -13.69 -7.89
N ALA A 371 -0.49 -14.67 -7.01
CA ALA A 371 0.62 -14.77 -6.07
C ALA A 371 2.01 -14.82 -6.76
N GLN A 372 2.14 -15.55 -7.86
CA GLN A 372 3.42 -15.64 -8.58
C GLN A 372 3.90 -14.29 -9.12
N TRP A 373 2.98 -13.44 -9.56
CA TRP A 373 3.27 -12.09 -10.02
C TRP A 373 3.71 -11.19 -8.86
N GLU A 374 2.96 -11.20 -7.77
CA GLU A 374 3.25 -10.43 -6.57
C GLU A 374 4.60 -10.85 -5.96
N ARG A 375 4.87 -12.16 -5.87
CA ARG A 375 6.10 -12.74 -5.31
C ARG A 375 7.33 -12.63 -6.21
N SER A 376 7.17 -12.14 -7.43
CA SER A 376 8.31 -11.99 -8.35
C SER A 376 9.38 -11.03 -7.84
N VAL A 377 9.07 -10.13 -6.90
CA VAL A 377 10.01 -9.21 -6.27
C VAL A 377 10.64 -9.75 -4.97
N HIS A 378 10.32 -10.98 -4.58
CA HIS A 378 10.94 -11.60 -3.42
C HIS A 378 12.46 -11.73 -3.61
N GLY A 379 13.23 -11.19 -2.68
CA GLY A 379 14.69 -11.13 -2.69
C GLY A 379 15.29 -10.04 -3.59
N ASP A 380 14.46 -9.22 -4.30
CA ASP A 380 14.99 -8.21 -5.22
C ASP A 380 13.95 -7.13 -5.57
N PHE A 381 14.06 -5.96 -4.99
CA PHE A 381 13.23 -4.80 -5.32
C PHE A 381 13.76 -3.98 -6.51
N ALA A 382 14.98 -4.24 -6.98
CA ALA A 382 15.64 -3.39 -7.98
C ALA A 382 15.45 -3.91 -9.41
N THR A 383 15.91 -5.13 -9.67
CA THR A 383 16.13 -5.60 -11.04
C THR A 383 14.85 -5.71 -11.86
N ARG A 384 13.84 -6.41 -11.32
CA ARG A 384 12.62 -6.71 -12.08
C ARG A 384 11.71 -5.50 -12.23
N VAL A 385 11.59 -4.69 -11.17
CA VAL A 385 10.73 -3.50 -11.20
C VAL A 385 11.28 -2.47 -12.18
N LEU A 386 12.61 -2.28 -12.23
CA LEU A 386 13.23 -1.36 -13.19
C LEU A 386 13.13 -1.88 -14.62
N ALA A 387 13.40 -3.18 -14.86
CA ALA A 387 13.27 -3.78 -16.18
C ALA A 387 11.86 -3.61 -16.78
N ASP A 388 10.83 -3.70 -15.93
CA ASP A 388 9.44 -3.50 -16.38
C ASP A 388 9.15 -2.04 -16.75
N GLN A 389 9.77 -1.04 -16.07
CA GLN A 389 9.66 0.38 -16.47
C GLN A 389 10.38 0.65 -17.79
N VAL A 390 11.55 0.04 -18.01
CA VAL A 390 12.25 0.12 -19.31
C VAL A 390 11.40 -0.47 -20.43
N ALA A 391 10.81 -1.67 -20.20
CA ALA A 391 9.94 -2.30 -21.17
C ALA A 391 8.67 -1.47 -21.45
N ALA A 392 8.14 -0.79 -20.44
CA ALA A 392 6.97 0.09 -20.60
C ALA A 392 7.23 1.25 -21.56
N LEU A 393 8.44 1.81 -21.57
CA LEU A 393 8.83 2.84 -22.55
C LEU A 393 8.73 2.32 -23.98
N ASP A 394 9.24 1.11 -24.24
CA ASP A 394 9.23 0.50 -25.56
C ASP A 394 7.80 0.15 -26.00
N ILE A 395 6.98 -0.39 -25.09
CA ILE A 395 5.57 -0.69 -25.33
C ILE A 395 4.79 0.58 -25.67
N ALA A 396 5.00 1.67 -24.91
CA ALA A 396 4.33 2.93 -25.15
C ALA A 396 4.76 3.57 -26.48
N ALA A 397 6.07 3.57 -26.80
CA ALA A 397 6.58 4.09 -28.05
C ALA A 397 6.00 3.33 -29.27
N GLU A 398 6.00 2.02 -29.21
CA GLU A 398 5.42 1.17 -30.26
C GLU A 398 3.91 1.42 -30.44
N HIS A 399 3.16 1.53 -29.31
CA HIS A 399 1.73 1.81 -29.35
C HIS A 399 1.43 3.18 -29.94
N CYS A 400 2.15 4.22 -29.51
CA CYS A 400 1.96 5.57 -30.04
C CYS A 400 2.23 5.65 -31.55
N GLU A 401 3.33 5.04 -32.01
CA GLU A 401 3.68 5.03 -33.43
C GLU A 401 2.66 4.26 -34.28
N LYS A 402 2.32 3.03 -33.87
CA LYS A 402 1.51 2.12 -34.70
C LYS A 402 -0.01 2.39 -34.61
N GLN A 403 -0.51 2.83 -33.46
CA GLN A 403 -1.95 2.95 -33.22
C GLN A 403 -2.43 4.41 -33.18
N LEU A 404 -1.58 5.33 -32.72
CA LEU A 404 -1.96 6.72 -32.59
C LEU A 404 -1.34 7.60 -33.68
N GLY A 405 -0.41 7.06 -34.48
CA GLY A 405 0.29 7.79 -35.56
C GLY A 405 1.17 8.93 -35.03
N PHE A 406 1.68 8.79 -33.81
CA PHE A 406 2.41 9.80 -33.09
C PHE A 406 3.72 9.22 -32.53
N GLN A 407 4.81 10.02 -32.57
CA GLN A 407 6.11 9.55 -32.08
C GLN A 407 6.45 10.10 -30.69
N LEU A 408 6.99 9.25 -29.84
CA LEU A 408 7.61 9.65 -28.58
C LEU A 408 9.10 9.94 -28.80
N ASP A 409 9.59 10.98 -28.13
CA ASP A 409 11.02 11.29 -28.11
C ASP A 409 11.70 10.55 -26.95
N VAL A 410 12.03 9.28 -27.17
CA VAL A 410 12.69 8.43 -26.18
C VAL A 410 14.16 8.82 -25.91
N SER A 411 14.70 9.84 -26.60
CA SER A 411 15.98 10.46 -26.26
C SER A 411 15.84 11.51 -25.15
N ARG A 412 14.61 11.84 -24.74
CA ARG A 412 14.26 12.80 -23.71
C ARG A 412 13.25 12.20 -22.73
N VAL A 413 13.73 11.35 -21.82
CA VAL A 413 12.91 10.65 -20.83
C VAL A 413 13.24 11.13 -19.43
N ALA A 414 12.27 11.69 -18.74
CA ALA A 414 12.30 11.94 -17.31
C ALA A 414 11.54 10.83 -16.56
N ILE A 415 11.87 10.63 -15.30
CA ILE A 415 11.12 9.77 -14.38
C ILE A 415 10.87 10.50 -13.07
N ARG A 416 9.67 10.36 -12.50
CA ARG A 416 9.34 10.88 -11.19
C ARG A 416 8.59 9.83 -10.37
N GLY A 417 8.68 9.94 -9.05
CA GLY A 417 7.90 9.08 -8.17
C GLY A 417 8.00 9.49 -6.72
N TRP A 418 7.18 8.88 -5.87
CA TRP A 418 7.12 9.11 -4.42
C TRP A 418 7.22 7.79 -3.68
N SER A 419 7.90 7.76 -2.51
CA SER A 419 8.07 6.56 -1.69
C SER A 419 8.77 5.45 -2.49
N PHE A 420 8.16 4.28 -2.70
CA PHE A 420 8.68 3.24 -3.59
C PHE A 420 8.90 3.77 -5.03
N GLY A 421 7.99 4.60 -5.54
CA GLY A 421 8.17 5.28 -6.84
C GLY A 421 9.35 6.24 -6.83
N GLY A 422 9.65 6.89 -5.70
CA GLY A 422 10.84 7.72 -5.50
C GLY A 422 12.12 6.89 -5.50
N TYR A 423 12.13 5.75 -4.82
CA TYR A 423 13.19 4.76 -4.91
C TYR A 423 13.44 4.34 -6.38
N LEU A 424 12.36 3.99 -7.09
CA LEU A 424 12.43 3.55 -8.49
C LEU A 424 12.93 4.66 -9.43
N ALA A 425 12.54 5.92 -9.18
CA ALA A 425 13.02 7.08 -9.95
C ALA A 425 14.52 7.30 -9.77
N ALA A 426 15.03 7.24 -8.54
CA ALA A 426 16.47 7.34 -8.28
C ALA A 426 17.22 6.13 -8.85
N LEU A 427 16.71 4.90 -8.65
CA LEU A 427 17.29 3.67 -9.21
C LEU A 427 17.43 3.75 -10.74
N ALA A 428 16.42 4.32 -11.43
CA ALA A 428 16.39 4.42 -12.89
C ALA A 428 17.58 5.22 -13.45
N VAL A 429 17.88 6.38 -12.89
CA VAL A 429 19.03 7.19 -13.36
C VAL A 429 20.38 6.66 -12.89
N LEU A 430 20.41 5.87 -11.82
CA LEU A 430 21.62 5.20 -11.33
C LEU A 430 21.99 3.95 -12.16
N LYS A 431 20.99 3.18 -12.61
CA LYS A 431 21.23 1.87 -13.25
C LYS A 431 20.95 1.88 -14.75
N GLU A 432 20.07 2.75 -15.25
CA GLU A 432 19.68 2.86 -16.65
C GLU A 432 19.83 4.31 -17.20
N PRO A 433 21.01 4.95 -17.03
CA PRO A 433 21.22 6.37 -17.42
C PRO A 433 21.09 6.60 -18.93
N GLN A 434 21.13 5.53 -19.74
CA GLN A 434 20.92 5.61 -21.19
C GLN A 434 19.43 5.66 -21.57
N ARG A 435 18.56 5.24 -20.67
CA ARG A 435 17.10 5.22 -20.86
C ARG A 435 16.41 6.37 -20.14
N PHE A 436 16.92 6.76 -18.98
CA PHE A 436 16.35 7.82 -18.14
C PHE A 436 17.36 8.97 -18.00
N HIS A 437 16.94 10.18 -18.36
CA HIS A 437 17.82 11.33 -18.53
C HIS A 437 17.71 12.35 -17.38
N VAL A 438 16.62 12.33 -16.62
CA VAL A 438 16.37 13.19 -15.45
C VAL A 438 15.49 12.41 -14.47
N ALA A 439 15.74 12.52 -13.16
CA ALA A 439 14.89 11.94 -12.14
C ALA A 439 14.48 12.93 -11.06
N VAL A 440 13.23 12.78 -10.59
CA VAL A 440 12.71 13.42 -9.38
C VAL A 440 12.24 12.32 -8.42
N ALA A 441 12.94 12.18 -7.31
CA ALA A 441 12.70 11.15 -6.30
C ALA A 441 12.18 11.80 -5.01
N GLY A 442 10.87 11.64 -4.75
CA GLY A 442 10.22 12.12 -3.53
C GLY A 442 10.19 11.04 -2.46
N ALA A 443 10.61 11.38 -1.25
CA ALA A 443 10.66 10.51 -0.07
C ALA A 443 11.15 9.08 -0.39
N PRO A 444 12.29 8.91 -1.11
CA PRO A 444 12.75 7.60 -1.57
C PRO A 444 13.22 6.72 -0.42
N VAL A 445 12.86 5.43 -0.42
CA VAL A 445 13.50 4.43 0.44
C VAL A 445 14.83 4.04 -0.19
N THR A 446 15.93 4.64 0.25
CA THR A 446 17.25 4.45 -0.36
C THR A 446 18.03 3.27 0.21
N GLU A 447 17.64 2.84 1.41
CA GLU A 447 18.26 1.74 2.16
C GLU A 447 17.18 0.96 2.91
N TRP A 448 16.88 -0.22 2.45
CA TRP A 448 15.78 -1.03 2.97
C TRP A 448 15.98 -1.56 4.39
N ARG A 449 17.22 -1.61 4.91
CA ARG A 449 17.51 -1.95 6.31
C ARG A 449 16.93 -0.93 7.30
N TRP A 450 16.59 0.28 6.84
CA TRP A 450 16.02 1.35 7.66
C TRP A 450 14.51 1.48 7.52
N TYR A 451 13.89 0.64 6.71
CA TYR A 451 12.44 0.58 6.61
C TYR A 451 11.90 -0.51 7.56
N ASP A 452 10.59 -0.54 7.81
CA ASP A 452 10.02 -1.37 8.87
C ASP A 452 10.19 -2.88 8.65
N THR A 453 10.05 -3.65 9.75
CA THR A 453 10.19 -5.10 9.78
C THR A 453 9.16 -5.80 8.91
N HIS A 454 7.87 -5.42 9.01
CA HIS A 454 6.80 -6.18 8.38
C HIS A 454 6.82 -6.07 6.85
N TYR A 455 6.91 -4.84 6.33
CA TYR A 455 7.02 -4.62 4.89
C TYR A 455 8.31 -5.24 4.35
N THR A 456 9.43 -4.88 4.95
CA THR A 456 10.73 -5.19 4.35
C THR A 456 11.09 -6.66 4.47
N GLU A 457 10.89 -7.28 5.65
CA GLU A 457 11.22 -8.69 5.85
C GLU A 457 10.29 -9.63 5.09
N ARG A 458 9.06 -9.23 4.77
CA ARG A 458 8.18 -9.97 3.86
C ARG A 458 8.84 -10.23 2.51
N TYR A 459 9.50 -9.22 1.96
CA TYR A 459 10.05 -9.28 0.62
C TYR A 459 11.53 -9.64 0.59
N LEU A 460 12.32 -9.13 1.52
CA LEU A 460 13.78 -9.27 1.51
C LEU A 460 14.33 -10.24 2.56
N GLY A 461 13.47 -10.75 3.44
CA GLY A 461 13.87 -11.59 4.58
C GLY A 461 14.50 -10.78 5.72
N ASN A 462 14.96 -11.47 6.75
CA ASN A 462 15.63 -10.81 7.88
C ASN A 462 17.09 -10.50 7.53
N PRO A 463 17.53 -9.21 7.57
CA PRO A 463 18.90 -8.83 7.17
C PRO A 463 20.01 -9.40 8.08
N SER A 464 19.66 -9.79 9.31
CA SER A 464 20.61 -10.45 10.21
C SER A 464 20.90 -11.90 9.81
N VAL A 465 20.07 -12.51 8.97
CA VAL A 465 20.22 -13.88 8.45
C VAL A 465 20.86 -13.84 7.07
N ASP A 466 20.34 -13.03 6.15
CA ASP A 466 20.90 -12.83 4.81
C ASP A 466 20.74 -11.36 4.38
N ASP A 467 21.86 -10.67 4.26
CA ASP A 467 21.95 -9.28 3.88
C ASP A 467 22.02 -9.07 2.34
N THR A 468 22.13 -10.14 1.56
CA THR A 468 22.29 -10.07 0.10
C THR A 468 21.12 -9.39 -0.62
N PRO A 469 19.84 -9.68 -0.29
CA PRO A 469 18.70 -8.99 -0.88
C PRO A 469 18.69 -7.47 -0.63
N TYR A 470 19.13 -7.07 0.56
CA TYR A 470 19.23 -5.66 0.97
C TYR A 470 20.29 -4.93 0.18
N ARG A 471 21.51 -5.48 0.07
CA ARG A 471 22.58 -4.90 -0.75
C ARG A 471 22.20 -4.77 -2.23
N ARG A 472 21.49 -5.76 -2.76
CA ARG A 472 21.00 -5.72 -4.15
C ARG A 472 19.98 -4.61 -4.37
N SER A 473 19.14 -4.34 -3.38
CA SER A 473 18.06 -3.35 -3.44
C SER A 473 18.47 -1.96 -2.94
N SER A 474 19.66 -1.81 -2.33
CA SER A 474 20.16 -0.52 -1.84
C SER A 474 20.55 0.42 -2.98
N LEU A 475 20.24 1.72 -2.84
CA LEU A 475 20.74 2.78 -3.73
C LEU A 475 22.11 3.31 -3.28
N ILE A 476 22.57 2.91 -2.11
CA ILE A 476 23.83 3.39 -1.49
C ILE A 476 24.92 2.34 -1.67
N ASP A 477 24.61 1.06 -1.44
CA ASP A 477 25.56 -0.03 -1.58
C ASP A 477 25.97 -0.18 -3.07
N GLY A 478 27.28 -0.11 -3.34
CA GLY A 478 27.82 -0.22 -4.70
C GLY A 478 27.51 0.97 -5.59
N LEU A 479 27.26 2.15 -4.99
CA LEU A 479 27.11 3.41 -5.72
C LEU A 479 28.47 3.85 -6.29
N GLU A 480 28.60 3.83 -7.62
CA GLU A 480 29.86 4.17 -8.32
C GLU A 480 29.78 5.50 -9.05
N SER A 481 28.63 5.84 -9.63
CA SER A 481 28.43 7.05 -10.42
C SER A 481 26.97 7.51 -10.44
N LEU A 482 26.79 8.79 -10.73
CA LEU A 482 25.53 9.38 -11.15
C LEU A 482 25.82 10.30 -12.33
N GLU A 483 25.34 9.93 -13.52
CA GLU A 483 25.59 10.69 -14.77
C GLU A 483 24.43 11.63 -15.12
N ARG A 484 23.28 11.46 -14.49
CA ARG A 484 22.03 12.15 -14.83
C ARG A 484 21.56 13.06 -13.69
N PRO A 485 20.94 14.20 -14.00
CA PRO A 485 20.35 15.07 -12.99
C PRO A 485 19.35 14.33 -12.10
N LEU A 486 19.52 14.47 -10.78
CA LEU A 486 18.67 13.88 -9.75
C LEU A 486 18.25 14.95 -8.75
N LEU A 487 16.94 15.10 -8.57
CA LEU A 487 16.34 15.87 -7.49
C LEU A 487 15.77 14.91 -6.43
N LEU A 488 16.28 15.04 -5.21
CA LEU A 488 15.78 14.36 -4.03
C LEU A 488 14.86 15.32 -3.25
N ILE A 489 13.65 14.91 -2.94
CA ILE A 489 12.68 15.70 -2.18
C ILE A 489 12.30 14.92 -0.93
N HIS A 490 12.31 15.55 0.27
CA HIS A 490 11.95 14.84 1.50
C HIS A 490 11.33 15.75 2.55
N GLY A 491 10.24 15.28 3.17
CA GLY A 491 9.66 15.88 4.36
C GLY A 491 10.55 15.65 5.59
N LEU A 492 10.94 16.72 6.29
CA LEU A 492 11.81 16.59 7.46
C LEU A 492 11.09 16.04 8.70
N ALA A 493 9.76 16.03 8.70
CA ALA A 493 8.93 15.42 9.73
C ALA A 493 8.36 14.04 9.33
N ASP A 494 8.91 13.43 8.28
CA ASP A 494 8.52 12.10 7.80
C ASP A 494 8.89 11.05 8.86
N ASP A 495 7.88 10.37 9.38
CA ASP A 495 7.98 9.36 10.43
C ASP A 495 7.70 7.93 9.90
N ASN A 496 7.51 7.80 8.59
CA ASN A 496 7.41 6.53 7.89
C ASN A 496 8.71 6.24 7.11
N VAL A 497 9.04 7.07 6.13
CA VAL A 497 10.33 7.03 5.43
C VAL A 497 11.18 8.21 5.90
N PHE A 498 12.11 7.97 6.81
CA PHE A 498 12.87 9.06 7.43
C PHE A 498 13.69 9.87 6.43
N ALA A 499 13.84 11.18 6.67
CA ALA A 499 14.71 12.04 5.88
C ALA A 499 16.17 11.55 5.82
N ALA A 500 16.58 10.68 6.75
CA ALA A 500 17.86 9.99 6.74
C ALA A 500 18.13 9.25 5.43
N HIS A 501 17.12 8.63 4.83
CA HIS A 501 17.24 7.98 3.53
C HIS A 501 17.81 8.94 2.46
N THR A 502 17.18 10.09 2.29
CA THR A 502 17.65 11.12 1.33
C THR A 502 19.02 11.69 1.72
N LEU A 503 19.24 11.98 3.00
CA LEU A 503 20.49 12.59 3.46
C LEU A 503 21.69 11.65 3.30
N GLN A 504 21.52 10.37 3.56
CA GLN A 504 22.59 9.37 3.39
C GLN A 504 22.91 9.12 1.91
N LEU A 505 21.88 9.02 1.04
CA LEU A 505 22.12 8.93 -0.41
C LEU A 505 22.84 10.19 -0.91
N SER A 506 22.41 11.38 -0.46
CA SER A 506 23.08 12.65 -0.80
C SER A 506 24.55 12.66 -0.34
N SER A 507 24.82 12.18 0.88
CA SER A 507 26.19 12.08 1.39
C SER A 507 27.05 11.10 0.56
N ALA A 508 26.50 9.96 0.17
CA ALA A 508 27.18 8.97 -0.66
C ALA A 508 27.47 9.54 -2.08
N LEU A 509 26.51 10.23 -2.68
CA LEU A 509 26.68 10.91 -3.96
C LEU A 509 27.75 12.01 -3.88
N LEU A 510 27.76 12.80 -2.82
CA LEU A 510 28.79 13.83 -2.59
C LEU A 510 30.18 13.20 -2.44
N ALA A 511 30.30 12.06 -1.76
CA ALA A 511 31.57 11.37 -1.56
C ALA A 511 32.23 10.91 -2.87
N ILE A 512 31.43 10.60 -3.90
CA ILE A 512 31.94 10.26 -5.25
C ILE A 512 31.97 11.47 -6.18
N GLY A 513 31.70 12.70 -5.69
CA GLY A 513 31.69 13.92 -6.48
C GLY A 513 30.52 14.07 -7.47
N ALA A 514 29.45 13.32 -7.30
CA ALA A 514 28.27 13.37 -8.17
C ALA A 514 27.37 14.57 -7.84
N GLN A 515 27.04 15.36 -8.87
CA GLN A 515 26.14 16.51 -8.74
C GLN A 515 24.68 16.03 -8.61
N HIS A 516 23.98 16.54 -7.61
CA HIS A 516 22.56 16.30 -7.36
C HIS A 516 21.94 17.47 -6.61
N SER A 517 20.61 17.48 -6.52
CA SER A 517 19.85 18.51 -5.79
C SER A 517 19.05 17.88 -4.68
N VAL A 518 18.90 18.59 -3.55
CA VAL A 518 18.06 18.16 -2.43
C VAL A 518 17.08 19.28 -2.07
N LEU A 519 15.78 18.97 -2.00
CA LEU A 519 14.72 19.88 -1.55
C LEU A 519 14.15 19.35 -0.24
N PRO A 520 14.60 19.84 0.93
CA PRO A 520 14.01 19.50 2.21
C PRO A 520 12.70 20.29 2.43
N LEU A 521 11.66 19.60 2.93
CA LEU A 521 10.36 20.21 3.24
C LEU A 521 10.18 20.29 4.75
N ALA A 522 10.38 21.48 5.34
CA ALA A 522 10.22 21.66 6.78
C ALA A 522 8.76 21.48 7.22
N GLY A 523 8.53 20.73 8.32
CA GLY A 523 7.21 20.49 8.88
C GLY A 523 6.28 19.60 8.04
N VAL A 524 6.80 18.97 7.00
CA VAL A 524 6.05 18.04 6.13
C VAL A 524 6.41 16.60 6.50
N SER A 525 5.39 15.75 6.68
CA SER A 525 5.52 14.30 6.88
C SER A 525 5.66 13.55 5.54
N HIS A 526 5.33 12.24 5.51
CA HIS A 526 5.46 11.41 4.31
C HIS A 526 4.62 11.91 3.13
N MET A 527 3.47 12.53 3.39
CA MET A 527 2.59 13.14 2.38
C MET A 527 2.50 14.64 2.57
N THR A 528 2.19 15.37 1.51
CA THR A 528 2.01 16.83 1.50
C THR A 528 0.50 17.18 1.48
N PRO A 529 -0.21 17.16 2.61
CA PRO A 529 -1.65 17.39 2.64
C PRO A 529 -2.04 18.88 2.44
N GLN A 530 -1.07 19.80 2.58
CA GLN A 530 -1.30 21.23 2.40
C GLN A 530 -1.39 21.55 0.92
N GLU A 531 -2.55 22.02 0.46
CA GLU A 531 -2.85 22.31 -0.96
C GLU A 531 -1.77 23.18 -1.62
N VAL A 532 -1.43 24.32 -1.00
CA VAL A 532 -0.40 25.24 -1.55
C VAL A 532 0.98 24.58 -1.67
N VAL A 533 1.34 23.74 -0.70
CA VAL A 533 2.64 23.00 -0.75
C VAL A 533 2.60 21.96 -1.86
N ALA A 534 1.52 21.20 -1.98
CA ALA A 534 1.36 20.18 -3.02
C ALA A 534 1.40 20.79 -4.43
N GLU A 535 0.69 21.90 -4.66
CA GLU A 535 0.68 22.62 -5.94
C GLU A 535 2.09 23.13 -6.31
N ASN A 536 2.73 23.87 -5.40
CA ASN A 536 4.08 24.41 -5.66
C ASN A 536 5.11 23.30 -5.82
N LEU A 537 4.95 22.17 -5.16
CA LEU A 537 5.81 21.02 -5.30
C LEU A 537 5.74 20.41 -6.72
N LEU A 538 4.54 20.36 -7.32
CA LEU A 538 4.37 19.94 -8.73
C LEU A 538 5.08 20.91 -9.69
N LEU A 539 4.93 22.22 -9.46
CA LEU A 539 5.59 23.26 -10.27
C LEU A 539 7.11 23.20 -10.16
N LEU A 540 7.67 22.96 -8.97
CA LEU A 540 9.12 22.81 -8.77
C LEU A 540 9.66 21.55 -9.45
N GLN A 541 8.96 20.43 -9.38
CA GLN A 541 9.32 19.22 -10.11
C GLN A 541 9.34 19.46 -11.62
N LEU A 542 8.29 20.09 -12.15
CA LEU A 542 8.19 20.46 -13.57
C LEU A 542 9.35 21.37 -13.99
N SER A 543 9.66 22.40 -13.19
CA SER A 543 10.77 23.33 -13.47
C SER A 543 12.11 22.59 -13.54
N PHE A 544 12.39 21.72 -12.57
CA PHE A 544 13.62 20.91 -12.57
C PHE A 544 13.72 20.00 -13.80
N ILE A 545 12.62 19.31 -14.16
CA ILE A 545 12.58 18.44 -15.33
C ILE A 545 12.85 19.26 -16.61
N ASN A 546 12.19 20.40 -16.79
CA ASN A 546 12.35 21.24 -17.99
C ASN A 546 13.76 21.86 -18.12
N GLU A 547 14.40 22.19 -16.99
CA GLU A 547 15.75 22.73 -16.97
C GLU A 547 16.80 21.70 -17.39
N HIS A 548 16.62 20.45 -16.97
CA HIS A 548 17.65 19.40 -17.09
C HIS A 548 17.38 18.38 -18.19
N LEU A 549 16.15 18.31 -18.70
CA LEU A 549 15.84 17.40 -19.81
C LEU A 549 16.55 17.91 -21.09
N PRO A 550 17.26 17.05 -21.86
CA PRO A 550 17.94 17.48 -23.07
C PRO A 550 17.02 18.27 -24.01
N ARG A 551 17.52 19.33 -24.60
CA ARG A 551 16.78 20.09 -25.63
C ARG A 551 16.60 19.22 -26.87
N SER A 552 15.46 19.37 -27.57
CA SER A 552 15.26 18.71 -28.85
C SER A 552 16.36 19.14 -29.81
N VAL A 553 17.07 18.19 -30.40
CA VAL A 553 17.97 18.48 -31.51
C VAL A 553 17.08 18.80 -32.68
N SER A 554 16.95 20.11 -33.00
CA SER A 554 16.32 20.52 -34.25
C SER A 554 17.15 19.94 -35.40
N ARG A 555 16.61 18.91 -36.06
CA ARG A 555 17.17 18.40 -37.33
C ARG A 555 16.85 19.35 -38.47
#